data_7cfe842609ec17e71d02910ca686ca58
#
_entry.id   7cfe842609ec17e71d02910ca686ca58
#
_cell.length_a   1.000
_cell.length_b   1.000
_cell.length_c   1.000
_cell.angle_alpha   90.00
_cell.angle_beta   90.00
_cell.angle_gamma   90.00
#
_symmetry.space_group_name_H-M   'P 1'
#
loop_
_entity.id
_entity.type
_entity.pdbx_description
1 polymer ?
#
loop_
_entity_poly.entity_id
_entity_poly.type
_entity_poly.pdbx_seq_one_letter_code
_entity_poly.pdbx_strand_id
1 'polypeptide(L)'
;MKKTFIYLSFIIFLGWFPSLFAGEIYVSLQGNDKNPGTKEAPFNTLNRAIKQAREWRRLNRPEVAGGIYIRLEEGVYAQRNSLFLRPEDSGTPDSPTVICAVDGAHPVISGGVAVTGWKRGCNHPAIPEKLKQKIWSAEAPLIGNRRV
;
A
#
# COMPACT_ATOMS: atom_id res chain seq x y z
N MET A 1 -69.56 -10.35 31.12
CA MET A 1 -68.22 -10.90 31.15
C MET A 1 -67.44 -10.26 29.98
N LYS A 2 -66.62 -9.23 30.25
CA LYS A 2 -65.84 -8.51 29.21
C LYS A 2 -64.43 -9.16 29.13
N LYS A 3 -64.15 -9.77 28.02
CA LYS A 3 -62.76 -10.32 27.71
C LYS A 3 -61.87 -9.21 27.22
N THR A 4 -60.94 -8.79 28.06
CA THR A 4 -59.94 -7.80 27.73
C THR A 4 -58.83 -8.53 26.94
N PHE A 5 -58.69 -8.24 25.63
CA PHE A 5 -57.56 -8.69 24.79
C PHE A 5 -56.35 -7.79 25.07
N ILE A 6 -55.36 -8.32 25.74
CA ILE A 6 -54.05 -7.68 25.89
C ILE A 6 -53.23 -7.98 24.62
N TYR A 7 -53.11 -6.98 23.74
CA TYR A 7 -52.16 -7.04 22.64
C TYR A 7 -50.76 -6.79 23.19
N LEU A 8 -49.98 -7.86 23.29
CA LEU A 8 -48.56 -7.78 23.59
C LEU A 8 -47.83 -7.34 22.31
N SER A 9 -47.61 -6.02 22.19
CA SER A 9 -46.83 -5.44 21.08
C SER A 9 -45.35 -5.77 21.30
N PHE A 10 -44.87 -6.82 20.64
CA PHE A 10 -43.46 -7.16 20.61
C PHE A 10 -42.78 -6.22 19.63
N ILE A 11 -42.30 -5.07 20.12
CA ILE A 11 -41.45 -4.17 19.32
C ILE A 11 -40.11 -4.86 19.15
N ILE A 12 -39.92 -5.46 17.98
CA ILE A 12 -38.61 -5.94 17.54
C ILE A 12 -37.75 -4.70 17.29
N PHE A 13 -36.98 -4.32 18.28
CA PHE A 13 -35.92 -3.32 18.14
C PHE A 13 -34.81 -3.99 17.33
N LEU A 14 -34.94 -3.99 15.99
CA LEU A 14 -33.79 -4.29 15.12
C LEU A 14 -32.75 -3.20 15.38
N GLY A 15 -31.84 -3.48 16.30
CA GLY A 15 -30.69 -2.65 16.54
C GLY A 15 -29.91 -2.50 15.23
N TRP A 16 -29.99 -1.31 14.65
CA TRP A 16 -29.12 -0.92 13.55
C TRP A 16 -27.72 -0.77 14.14
N PHE A 17 -26.97 -1.89 14.18
CA PHE A 17 -25.54 -1.82 14.42
C PHE A 17 -24.93 -1.19 13.19
N PRO A 18 -24.37 0.01 13.26
CA PRO A 18 -23.55 0.51 12.16
C PRO A 18 -22.39 -0.49 12.00
N SER A 19 -22.40 -1.23 10.91
CA SER A 19 -21.25 -2.02 10.53
C SER A 19 -20.09 -1.03 10.35
N LEU A 20 -19.12 -1.08 11.25
CA LEU A 20 -17.87 -0.34 11.13
C LEU A 20 -17.12 -0.96 9.94
N PHE A 21 -17.41 -0.47 8.75
CA PHE A 21 -16.66 -0.85 7.56
C PHE A 21 -15.29 -0.17 7.63
N ALA A 22 -14.24 -0.97 7.61
CA ALA A 22 -12.90 -0.47 7.37
C ALA A 22 -12.74 -0.15 5.88
N GLY A 23 -12.12 0.97 5.56
CA GLY A 23 -11.78 1.30 4.18
C GLY A 23 -10.61 0.46 3.69
N GLU A 24 -10.75 -0.14 2.52
CA GLU A 24 -9.67 -0.89 1.89
C GLU A 24 -9.14 -0.15 0.65
N ILE A 25 -7.84 -0.06 0.54
CA ILE A 25 -7.13 0.54 -0.60
C ILE A 25 -6.14 -0.50 -1.09
N TYR A 26 -6.25 -0.87 -2.36
CA TYR A 26 -5.37 -1.87 -2.96
C TYR A 26 -4.27 -1.25 -3.78
N VAL A 27 -3.08 -1.85 -3.68
CA VAL A 27 -1.86 -1.46 -4.41
C VAL A 27 -1.29 -2.68 -5.10
N SER A 28 -1.03 -2.56 -6.40
CA SER A 28 -0.46 -3.61 -7.24
C SER A 28 0.55 -3.03 -8.22
N LEU A 29 1.62 -3.76 -8.52
CA LEU A 29 2.57 -3.37 -9.56
C LEU A 29 1.92 -3.29 -10.95
N GLN A 30 0.79 -3.98 -11.14
CA GLN A 30 -0.01 -3.96 -12.37
C GLN A 30 -1.09 -2.86 -12.34
N GLY A 31 -1.20 -2.13 -11.23
CA GLY A 31 -2.18 -1.08 -11.03
C GLY A 31 -1.85 0.22 -11.78
N ASN A 32 -2.68 1.22 -11.55
CA ASN A 32 -2.49 2.56 -12.10
C ASN A 32 -2.92 3.61 -11.06
N ASP A 33 -2.12 4.65 -10.87
CA ASP A 33 -2.41 5.71 -9.88
C ASP A 33 -3.62 6.60 -10.25
N LYS A 34 -4.19 6.41 -11.45
CA LYS A 34 -5.46 7.02 -11.86
C LYS A 34 -6.68 6.17 -11.50
N ASN A 35 -6.49 4.92 -11.10
CA ASN A 35 -7.55 4.02 -10.67
C ASN A 35 -8.18 4.52 -9.35
N PRO A 36 -9.33 3.96 -8.94
CA PRO A 36 -9.97 4.27 -7.67
C PRO A 36 -9.29 3.63 -6.44
N GLY A 37 -8.40 2.66 -6.61
CA GLY A 37 -7.73 1.94 -5.53
C GLY A 37 -8.55 0.78 -4.95
N THR A 38 -9.52 0.26 -5.71
CA THR A 38 -10.26 -0.96 -5.36
C THR A 38 -9.45 -2.20 -5.71
N LYS A 39 -9.94 -3.37 -5.28
CA LYS A 39 -9.30 -4.66 -5.59
C LYS A 39 -9.24 -4.93 -7.09
N GLU A 40 -10.29 -4.57 -7.83
CA GLU A 40 -10.39 -4.75 -9.29
C GLU A 40 -9.60 -3.70 -10.08
N ALA A 41 -9.36 -2.53 -9.47
CA ALA A 41 -8.65 -1.41 -10.08
C ALA A 41 -7.71 -0.76 -9.05
N PRO A 42 -6.59 -1.44 -8.69
CA PRO A 42 -5.66 -1.00 -7.67
C PRO A 42 -4.81 0.20 -8.12
N PHE A 43 -4.25 0.92 -7.15
CA PHE A 43 -3.19 1.88 -7.41
C PHE A 43 -1.89 1.18 -7.79
N ASN A 44 -1.01 1.88 -8.49
CA ASN A 44 0.33 1.38 -8.79
C ASN A 44 1.33 1.68 -7.65
N THR A 45 1.18 2.80 -6.95
CA THR A 45 2.16 3.25 -5.97
C THR A 45 1.59 3.34 -4.55
N LEU A 46 2.41 2.95 -3.56
CA LEU A 46 2.08 3.11 -2.14
C LEU A 46 1.90 4.59 -1.76
N ASN A 47 2.65 5.49 -2.39
CA ASN A 47 2.49 6.93 -2.20
C ASN A 47 1.08 7.41 -2.58
N ARG A 48 0.50 6.88 -3.67
CA ARG A 48 -0.87 7.23 -4.08
C ARG A 48 -1.89 6.70 -3.08
N ALA A 49 -1.69 5.48 -2.59
CA ALA A 49 -2.57 4.88 -1.58
C ALA A 49 -2.58 5.67 -0.26
N ILE A 50 -1.41 6.08 0.23
CA ILE A 50 -1.29 6.92 1.44
C ILE A 50 -1.99 8.27 1.23
N LYS A 51 -1.83 8.91 0.08
CA LYS A 51 -2.56 10.15 -0.24
C LYS A 51 -4.07 9.94 -0.24
N GLN A 52 -4.55 8.82 -0.76
CA GLN A 52 -5.97 8.49 -0.75
C GLN A 52 -6.50 8.26 0.66
N ALA A 53 -5.76 7.53 1.49
CA ALA A 53 -6.11 7.32 2.90
C ALA A 53 -6.21 8.64 3.66
N ARG A 54 -5.23 9.54 3.47
CA ARG A 54 -5.23 10.90 4.03
C ARG A 54 -6.44 11.71 3.58
N GLU A 55 -6.78 11.63 2.31
CA GLU A 55 -7.94 12.32 1.75
C GLU A 55 -9.25 11.81 2.36
N TRP A 56 -9.41 10.51 2.53
CA TRP A 56 -10.57 9.93 3.20
C TRP A 56 -10.70 10.43 4.64
N ARG A 57 -9.59 10.50 5.39
CA ARG A 57 -9.59 11.05 6.75
C ARG A 57 -9.95 12.53 6.76
N ARG A 58 -9.33 13.31 5.88
CA ARG A 58 -9.58 14.75 5.76
C ARG A 58 -11.05 15.07 5.47
N LEU A 59 -11.70 14.23 4.65
CA LEU A 59 -13.12 14.37 4.29
C LEU A 59 -14.06 13.67 5.28
N ASN A 60 -13.52 13.08 6.34
CA ASN A 60 -14.29 12.31 7.33
C ASN A 60 -15.24 11.29 6.67
N ARG A 61 -14.72 10.54 5.69
CA ARG A 61 -15.51 9.55 4.94
C ARG A 61 -16.00 8.43 5.86
N PRO A 62 -17.21 7.89 5.65
CA PRO A 62 -17.74 6.77 6.46
C PRO A 62 -16.81 5.56 6.49
N GLU A 63 -16.09 5.32 5.39
CA GLU A 63 -15.16 4.19 5.23
C GLU A 63 -14.00 4.21 6.24
N VAL A 64 -13.69 5.37 6.87
CA VAL A 64 -12.61 5.43 7.85
C VAL A 64 -13.04 5.03 9.26
N ALA A 65 -14.32 4.83 9.52
CA ALA A 65 -14.82 4.57 10.87
C ALA A 65 -14.21 3.30 11.50
N GLY A 66 -13.98 2.25 10.72
CA GLY A 66 -13.33 1.00 11.14
C GLY A 66 -11.83 0.94 10.85
N GLY A 67 -11.21 2.06 10.48
CA GLY A 67 -9.82 2.12 10.05
C GLY A 67 -9.63 2.07 8.53
N ILE A 68 -8.38 2.23 8.09
CA ILE A 68 -8.01 2.15 6.69
C ILE A 68 -6.94 1.08 6.52
N TYR A 69 -7.16 0.13 5.63
CA TYR A 69 -6.21 -0.92 5.29
C TYR A 69 -5.66 -0.70 3.88
N ILE A 70 -4.37 -0.40 3.78
CA ILE A 70 -3.66 -0.34 2.50
C ILE A 70 -3.07 -1.72 2.24
N ARG A 71 -3.66 -2.46 1.31
CA ARG A 71 -3.33 -3.84 0.98
C ARG A 71 -2.40 -3.89 -0.23
N LEU A 72 -1.20 -4.44 -0.04
CA LEU A 72 -0.24 -4.62 -1.11
C LEU A 72 -0.33 -6.03 -1.66
N GLU A 73 -0.43 -6.14 -2.98
CA GLU A 73 -0.29 -7.40 -3.70
C GLU A 73 1.18 -7.83 -3.75
N GLU A 74 1.43 -9.05 -4.22
CA GLU A 74 2.77 -9.62 -4.41
C GLU A 74 3.63 -8.73 -5.29
N GLY A 75 4.91 -8.56 -4.91
CA GLY A 75 5.88 -7.88 -5.73
C GLY A 75 6.88 -7.00 -4.96
N VAL A 76 7.85 -6.44 -5.70
CA VAL A 76 8.89 -5.55 -5.15
C VAL A 76 8.55 -4.10 -5.48
N TYR A 77 8.09 -3.37 -4.47
CA TYR A 77 7.73 -1.96 -4.56
C TYR A 77 8.97 -1.08 -4.35
N ALA A 78 9.68 -0.77 -5.44
CA ALA A 78 10.87 0.08 -5.39
C ALA A 78 10.48 1.54 -5.13
N GLN A 79 10.90 2.07 -3.98
CA GLN A 79 10.65 3.45 -3.59
C GLN A 79 11.81 4.34 -4.03
N ARG A 80 11.63 5.08 -5.13
CA ARG A 80 12.64 6.06 -5.61
C ARG A 80 12.70 7.32 -4.75
N ASN A 81 11.60 7.63 -4.06
CA ASN A 81 11.48 8.74 -3.14
C ASN A 81 11.06 8.24 -1.76
N SER A 82 11.45 8.96 -0.72
CA SER A 82 11.03 8.63 0.64
C SER A 82 9.52 8.59 0.79
N LEU A 83 9.01 7.59 1.49
CA LEU A 83 7.64 7.53 1.93
C LEU A 83 7.46 8.49 3.13
N PHE A 84 6.64 9.51 2.93
CA PHE A 84 6.33 10.46 3.99
C PHE A 84 5.02 10.09 4.67
N LEU A 85 5.12 9.57 5.88
CA LEU A 85 3.99 9.39 6.79
C LEU A 85 3.93 10.58 7.74
N ARG A 86 2.77 11.19 7.88
CA ARG A 86 2.49 12.33 8.72
C ARG A 86 1.66 11.90 9.93
N PRO A 87 1.60 12.69 11.01
CA PRO A 87 0.76 12.35 12.16
C PRO A 87 -0.71 12.07 11.79
N GLU A 88 -1.26 12.82 10.85
CA GLU A 88 -2.63 12.64 10.36
C GLU A 88 -2.86 11.32 9.60
N ASP A 89 -1.80 10.63 9.17
CA ASP A 89 -1.92 9.35 8.47
C ASP A 89 -2.12 8.18 9.44
N SER A 90 -1.74 8.31 10.70
CA SER A 90 -1.76 7.21 11.68
C SER A 90 -3.18 6.77 12.06
N GLY A 91 -4.13 7.70 12.10
CA GLY A 91 -5.48 7.45 12.61
C GLY A 91 -5.56 7.46 14.14
N THR A 92 -6.54 6.74 14.67
CA THR A 92 -6.79 6.59 16.10
C THR A 92 -6.75 5.10 16.49
N PRO A 93 -6.75 4.74 17.79
CA PRO A 93 -6.84 3.35 18.19
C PRO A 93 -8.07 2.62 17.62
N ASP A 94 -9.22 3.32 17.51
CA ASP A 94 -10.46 2.75 16.99
C ASP A 94 -10.54 2.80 15.46
N SER A 95 -9.70 3.62 14.82
CA SER A 95 -9.64 3.81 13.37
C SER A 95 -8.19 3.93 12.91
N PRO A 96 -7.37 2.86 12.99
CA PRO A 96 -5.96 2.90 12.59
C PRO A 96 -5.80 2.97 11.06
N THR A 97 -4.62 3.40 10.60
CA THR A 97 -4.18 3.15 9.23
C THR A 97 -3.17 2.02 9.26
N VAL A 98 -3.47 0.94 8.54
CA VAL A 98 -2.65 -0.28 8.50
C VAL A 98 -2.15 -0.49 7.07
N ILE A 99 -0.84 -0.65 6.91
CA ILE A 99 -0.23 -1.08 5.65
C ILE A 99 0.14 -2.55 5.80
N CYS A 100 -0.48 -3.41 5.00
CA CYS A 100 -0.31 -4.86 5.11
C CYS A 100 -0.29 -5.53 3.73
N ALA A 101 0.12 -6.78 3.69
CA ALA A 101 0.00 -7.62 2.51
C ALA A 101 -1.47 -8.04 2.29
N VAL A 102 -1.82 -8.33 1.05
CA VAL A 102 -2.99 -9.18 0.73
C VAL A 102 -2.72 -10.58 1.27
N ASP A 103 -3.78 -11.29 1.67
CA ASP A 103 -3.65 -12.63 2.23
C ASP A 103 -2.88 -13.56 1.28
N GLY A 104 -1.83 -14.18 1.80
CA GLY A 104 -0.94 -15.07 1.05
C GLY A 104 0.13 -14.36 0.19
N ALA A 105 0.13 -13.05 0.10
CA ALA A 105 1.16 -12.28 -0.60
C ALA A 105 2.34 -11.91 0.30
N HIS A 106 3.53 -11.74 -0.30
CA HIS A 106 4.77 -11.33 0.38
C HIS A 106 5.38 -10.10 -0.32
N PRO A 107 4.71 -8.93 -0.28
CA PRO A 107 5.24 -7.72 -0.88
C PRO A 107 6.52 -7.26 -0.20
N VAL A 108 7.47 -6.77 -0.99
CA VAL A 108 8.72 -6.20 -0.51
C VAL A 108 8.74 -4.71 -0.82
N ILE A 109 8.88 -3.86 0.19
CA ILE A 109 9.11 -2.43 0.00
C ILE A 109 10.62 -2.21 0.05
N SER A 110 11.21 -1.69 -1.03
CA SER A 110 12.65 -1.54 -1.16
C SER A 110 13.01 -0.11 -1.57
N GLY A 111 14.00 0.47 -0.88
CA GLY A 111 14.65 1.72 -1.32
C GLY A 111 15.78 1.50 -2.32
N GLY A 112 16.09 0.25 -2.65
CA GLY A 112 17.13 -0.11 -3.61
C GLY A 112 16.67 -0.03 -5.06
N VAL A 113 17.64 0.08 -5.95
CA VAL A 113 17.42 -0.03 -7.39
C VAL A 113 18.13 -1.28 -7.89
N ALA A 114 17.44 -2.09 -8.67
CA ALA A 114 18.03 -3.26 -9.28
C ALA A 114 19.14 -2.86 -10.26
N VAL A 115 20.32 -3.38 -10.06
CA VAL A 115 21.42 -3.27 -11.04
C VAL A 115 21.23 -4.37 -12.06
N THR A 116 21.03 -3.99 -13.31
CA THR A 116 20.81 -4.90 -14.45
C THR A 116 21.84 -4.67 -15.53
N GLY A 117 21.81 -5.45 -16.59
CA GLY A 117 22.73 -5.28 -17.71
C GLY A 117 24.17 -5.72 -17.42
N TRP A 118 24.35 -6.68 -16.51
CA TRP A 118 25.64 -7.26 -16.17
C TRP A 118 26.30 -7.87 -17.39
N LYS A 119 27.55 -7.45 -17.68
CA LYS A 119 28.39 -7.96 -18.76
C LYS A 119 29.66 -8.52 -18.18
N ARG A 120 30.15 -9.61 -18.78
CA ARG A 120 31.45 -10.15 -18.43
C ARG A 120 32.56 -9.28 -19.04
N GLY A 121 33.50 -8.96 -18.22
CA GLY A 121 34.63 -8.07 -18.60
C GLY A 121 34.39 -6.62 -18.19
N CYS A 122 35.48 -5.89 -18.08
CA CYS A 122 35.47 -4.46 -17.77
C CYS A 122 36.80 -3.83 -18.30
N ASN A 123 36.65 -2.74 -19.03
CA ASN A 123 37.85 -2.00 -19.57
C ASN A 123 38.28 -0.82 -18.68
N HIS A 124 37.90 -0.84 -17.39
CA HIS A 124 38.27 0.24 -16.48
C HIS A 124 39.83 0.23 -16.26
N PRO A 125 40.49 1.40 -16.35
CA PRO A 125 41.97 1.48 -16.30
C PRO A 125 42.56 1.04 -14.96
N ALA A 126 41.82 1.17 -13.86
CA ALA A 126 42.29 0.72 -12.54
C ALA A 126 42.25 -0.80 -12.35
N ILE A 127 41.74 -1.57 -13.32
CA ILE A 127 41.62 -3.03 -13.20
C ILE A 127 42.80 -3.68 -13.97
N PRO A 128 43.61 -4.52 -13.29
CA PRO A 128 44.70 -5.24 -13.91
C PRO A 128 44.21 -6.09 -15.10
N GLU A 129 44.96 -6.12 -16.19
CA GLU A 129 44.61 -6.78 -17.45
C GLU A 129 44.17 -8.24 -17.26
N LYS A 130 44.91 -9.01 -16.42
CA LYS A 130 44.60 -10.41 -16.08
C LYS A 130 43.25 -10.65 -15.44
N LEU A 131 42.61 -9.60 -14.89
CA LEU A 131 41.32 -9.68 -14.22
C LEU A 131 40.18 -9.14 -15.08
N LYS A 132 40.45 -8.34 -16.09
CA LYS A 132 39.43 -7.67 -16.91
C LYS A 132 38.37 -8.64 -17.46
N GLN A 133 38.76 -9.83 -17.87
CA GLN A 133 37.86 -10.86 -18.41
C GLN A 133 37.20 -11.75 -17.33
N LYS A 134 37.62 -11.63 -16.07
CA LYS A 134 37.15 -12.49 -14.97
C LYS A 134 36.08 -11.84 -14.11
N ILE A 135 35.85 -10.54 -14.26
CA ILE A 135 34.90 -9.77 -13.50
C ILE A 135 33.61 -9.51 -14.27
N TRP A 136 32.58 -9.21 -13.56
CA TRP A 136 31.31 -8.73 -14.12
C TRP A 136 31.19 -7.24 -13.87
N SER A 137 30.68 -6.50 -14.84
CA SER A 137 30.45 -5.06 -14.74
C SER A 137 29.05 -4.71 -15.20
N ALA A 138 28.45 -3.70 -14.60
CA ALA A 138 27.20 -3.10 -15.01
C ALA A 138 27.27 -1.60 -14.79
N GLU A 139 26.47 -0.85 -15.51
CA GLU A 139 26.33 0.59 -15.24
C GLU A 139 25.59 0.80 -13.93
N ALA A 140 26.14 1.68 -13.09
CA ALA A 140 25.44 2.06 -11.85
C ALA A 140 24.17 2.85 -12.21
N PRO A 141 23.01 2.47 -11.69
CA PRO A 141 21.78 3.21 -11.92
C PRO A 141 21.88 4.61 -11.30
N LEU A 142 21.25 5.58 -11.95
CA LEU A 142 21.12 6.93 -11.39
C LEU A 142 19.91 6.96 -10.44
N ILE A 143 20.15 7.34 -9.18
CA ILE A 143 19.11 7.59 -8.20
C ILE A 143 19.09 9.09 -7.90
N GLY A 144 18.11 9.80 -8.43
CA GLY A 144 18.12 11.25 -8.43
C GLY A 144 19.32 11.78 -9.22
N ASN A 145 20.09 12.69 -8.63
CA ASN A 145 21.32 13.24 -9.23
C ASN A 145 22.60 12.56 -8.69
N ARG A 146 22.48 11.41 -8.03
CA ARG A 146 23.63 10.69 -7.45
C ARG A 146 23.79 9.34 -8.13
N ARG A 147 25.05 8.97 -8.42
CA ARG A 147 25.40 7.59 -8.74
C ARG A 147 25.51 6.81 -7.44
N VAL A 148 25.02 5.59 -7.44
CA VAL A 148 25.13 4.66 -6.31
C VAL A 148 26.44 3.91 -6.41
#